data_7033982a226685bb710dfe335711d689
#
_entry.id   7033982a226685bb710dfe335711d689
#
_cell.length_a   1.000
_cell.length_b   1.000
_cell.length_c   1.000
_cell.angle_alpha   90.00
_cell.angle_beta   90.00
_cell.angle_gamma   90.00
#
_symmetry.space_group_name_H-M   'P 1'
#
loop_
_entity.id
_entity.type
_entity.pdbx_description
1 polymer ?
#
loop_
_entity_poly.entity_id
_entity_poly.type
_entity_poly.pdbx_seq_one_letter_code
_entity_poly.pdbx_strand_id
1 'polypeptide(L)'
;TEMSACEGVGALPFERDSWQEEVLLHDGSKMVITRSQTYGGRHEVGQPSPIKEHTISFTLPNTDKTIRWTSEYSEDLGRTNFQLLAVHALNGTPYLVTEPNLCLSYNKWGRPNPPYVFFKYDGAAWQRIPRGAFPHEFTTINVALSTIGRKGADLVKQGVVSSEKIQ
;
A
#
# COMPACT_ATOMS: atom_id res chain seq x y z
N THR A 1 -32.02 3.02 36.39
CA THR A 1 -32.31 3.34 34.98
C THR A 1 -31.12 2.88 34.16
N GLU A 2 -31.15 1.64 33.73
CA GLU A 2 -30.15 1.08 32.88
C GLU A 2 -30.35 1.59 31.45
N MET A 3 -29.44 2.37 31.02
CA MET A 3 -29.26 2.66 29.60
C MET A 3 -28.74 1.39 28.95
N SER A 4 -29.63 0.64 28.36
CA SER A 4 -29.26 -0.38 27.42
C SER A 4 -28.52 0.29 26.29
N ALA A 5 -27.22 0.17 26.29
CA ALA A 5 -26.45 0.45 25.11
C ALA A 5 -26.96 -0.48 24.03
N CYS A 6 -27.65 0.08 23.06
CA CYS A 6 -27.73 -0.57 21.76
C CYS A 6 -26.29 -0.72 21.27
N GLU A 7 -25.67 -1.82 21.61
CA GLU A 7 -24.59 -2.32 20.82
C GLU A 7 -25.20 -2.56 19.45
N GLY A 8 -25.06 -1.56 18.62
CA GLY A 8 -25.24 -1.74 17.21
C GLY A 8 -24.41 -2.96 16.85
N VAL A 9 -25.03 -3.96 16.26
CA VAL A 9 -24.32 -5.04 15.59
C VAL A 9 -23.43 -4.30 14.60
N GLY A 10 -22.21 -4.01 15.04
CA GLY A 10 -21.22 -3.43 14.18
C GLY A 10 -21.16 -4.30 12.94
N ALA A 11 -21.24 -3.69 11.78
CA ALA A 11 -20.88 -4.37 10.55
C ALA A 11 -19.66 -5.20 10.89
N LEU A 12 -19.72 -6.52 10.56
CA LEU A 12 -18.58 -7.41 10.70
C LEU A 12 -17.35 -6.60 10.34
N PRO A 13 -16.33 -6.50 11.21
CA PRO A 13 -15.17 -5.73 10.89
C PRO A 13 -14.70 -6.24 9.53
N PHE A 14 -14.64 -5.33 8.55
CA PHE A 14 -13.99 -5.66 7.29
C PHE A 14 -12.66 -6.24 7.70
N GLU A 15 -12.41 -7.48 7.31
CA GLU A 15 -11.14 -8.10 7.62
C GLU A 15 -10.06 -7.13 7.19
N ARG A 16 -9.36 -6.62 8.15
CA ARG A 16 -8.31 -5.64 7.95
C ARG A 16 -7.04 -6.16 8.58
N ASP A 17 -6.08 -6.43 7.75
CA ASP A 17 -4.74 -6.73 8.20
C ASP A 17 -3.95 -5.44 8.35
N SER A 18 -3.16 -5.35 9.40
CA SER A 18 -2.28 -4.20 9.62
C SER A 18 -0.94 -4.69 10.21
N TRP A 19 0.14 -4.10 9.72
CA TRP A 19 1.50 -4.36 10.20
C TRP A 19 2.39 -3.16 9.90
N GLN A 20 3.60 -3.18 10.45
CA GLN A 20 4.61 -2.18 10.15
C GLN A 20 5.75 -2.82 9.37
N GLU A 21 6.37 -2.03 8.50
CA GLU A 21 7.57 -2.40 7.76
C GLU A 21 8.65 -1.36 7.95
N GLU A 22 9.86 -1.84 8.13
CA GLU A 22 11.05 -1.00 8.13
C GLU A 22 11.57 -0.91 6.70
N VAL A 23 11.41 0.26 6.11
CA VAL A 23 11.77 0.53 4.72
C VAL A 23 13.19 1.08 4.67
N LEU A 24 14.06 0.43 3.89
CA LEU A 24 15.40 0.91 3.65
C LEU A 24 15.38 1.96 2.53
N LEU A 25 15.78 3.17 2.84
CA LEU A 25 15.86 4.27 1.88
C LEU A 25 17.18 4.26 1.12
N HIS A 26 17.25 5.02 0.03
CA HIS A 26 18.41 5.04 -0.88
C HIS A 26 19.72 5.52 -0.22
N ASP A 27 19.61 6.32 0.83
CA ASP A 27 20.77 6.85 1.59
C ASP A 27 21.23 5.92 2.73
N GLY A 28 20.63 4.72 2.84
CA GLY A 28 20.91 3.77 3.91
C GLY A 28 20.13 4.01 5.20
N SER A 29 19.37 5.09 5.30
CA SER A 29 18.48 5.31 6.43
C SER A 29 17.25 4.42 6.35
N LYS A 30 16.55 4.25 7.47
CA LYS A 30 15.36 3.41 7.55
C LYS A 30 14.17 4.25 8.00
N MET A 31 13.03 3.95 7.42
CA MET A 31 11.77 4.59 7.75
C MET A 31 10.72 3.52 8.05
N VAL A 32 10.00 3.65 9.16
CA VAL A 32 8.91 2.73 9.48
C VAL A 32 7.63 3.24 8.83
N ILE A 33 7.02 2.37 8.04
CA ILE A 33 5.69 2.61 7.48
C ILE A 33 4.69 1.68 8.14
N THR A 34 3.46 2.16 8.32
CA THR A 34 2.33 1.33 8.71
C THR A 34 1.55 0.95 7.46
N ARG A 35 1.37 -0.34 7.25
CA ARG A 35 0.57 -0.86 6.15
C ARG A 35 -0.71 -1.47 6.67
N SER A 36 -1.78 -1.30 5.92
CA SER A 36 -3.02 -2.03 6.14
C SER A 36 -3.65 -2.40 4.80
N GLN A 37 -4.41 -3.47 4.81
CA GLN A 37 -5.17 -3.89 3.65
C GLN A 37 -6.55 -4.35 4.07
N THR A 38 -7.55 -3.98 3.30
CA THR A 38 -8.92 -4.43 3.46
C THR A 38 -9.26 -5.44 2.37
N TYR A 39 -10.18 -6.33 2.67
CA TYR A 39 -10.63 -7.37 1.75
C TYR A 39 -12.06 -7.09 1.33
N GLY A 40 -12.40 -7.46 0.13
CA GLY A 40 -13.74 -7.30 -0.41
C GLY A 40 -13.72 -7.18 -1.92
N GLY A 41 -14.90 -6.92 -2.49
CA GLY A 41 -15.06 -6.79 -3.92
C GLY A 41 -15.48 -8.10 -4.59
N ARG A 42 -15.36 -8.13 -5.92
CA ARG A 42 -15.84 -9.25 -6.71
C ARG A 42 -14.93 -10.48 -6.59
N HIS A 43 -15.52 -11.60 -6.22
CA HIS A 43 -14.85 -12.89 -6.21
C HIS A 43 -15.86 -14.00 -6.46
N GLU A 44 -15.38 -15.17 -6.87
CA GLU A 44 -16.21 -16.33 -7.08
C GLU A 44 -16.54 -17.03 -5.75
N VAL A 45 -17.64 -17.76 -5.74
CA VAL A 45 -18.05 -18.54 -4.58
C VAL A 45 -16.96 -19.57 -4.25
N GLY A 46 -16.53 -19.59 -2.99
CA GLY A 46 -15.48 -20.50 -2.51
C GLY A 46 -14.06 -19.95 -2.67
N GLN A 47 -13.89 -18.80 -3.29
CA GLN A 47 -12.60 -18.12 -3.35
C GLN A 47 -12.49 -17.06 -2.24
N PRO A 48 -11.28 -16.82 -1.69
CA PRO A 48 -11.09 -15.73 -0.73
C PRO A 48 -11.34 -14.38 -1.38
N SER A 49 -11.85 -13.45 -0.60
CA SER A 49 -12.03 -12.07 -1.05
C SER A 49 -10.68 -11.46 -1.48
N PRO A 50 -10.65 -10.76 -2.60
CA PRO A 50 -9.45 -10.05 -3.01
C PRO A 50 -9.16 -8.88 -2.08
N ILE A 51 -7.94 -8.34 -2.18
CA ILE A 51 -7.62 -7.08 -1.51
C ILE A 51 -8.40 -5.97 -2.20
N LYS A 52 -9.17 -5.24 -1.41
CA LYS A 52 -9.96 -4.10 -1.88
C LYS A 52 -9.12 -2.83 -1.91
N GLU A 53 -8.42 -2.55 -0.83
CA GLU A 53 -7.57 -1.36 -0.71
C GLU A 53 -6.30 -1.67 0.08
N HIS A 54 -5.19 -1.11 -0.37
CA HIS A 54 -3.96 -0.97 0.40
C HIS A 54 -3.87 0.45 0.92
N THR A 55 -3.49 0.60 2.18
CA THR A 55 -3.18 1.89 2.77
C THR A 55 -1.80 1.84 3.39
N ILE A 56 -1.04 2.89 3.20
CA ILE A 56 0.21 3.13 3.92
C ILE A 56 0.15 4.48 4.60
N SER A 57 0.80 4.57 5.74
CA SER A 57 1.05 5.84 6.42
C SER A 57 2.44 5.85 7.01
N PHE A 58 3.08 6.99 6.98
CA PHE A 58 4.43 7.18 7.52
C PHE A 58 4.66 8.65 7.86
N THR A 59 5.63 8.87 8.75
CA THR A 59 6.11 10.21 9.05
C THR A 59 7.43 10.41 8.33
N LEU A 60 7.55 11.49 7.56
CA LEU A 60 8.78 11.81 6.86
C LEU A 60 9.93 11.99 7.84
N PRO A 61 11.14 11.50 7.50
CA PRO A 61 12.33 11.74 8.33
C PRO A 61 12.54 13.22 8.58
N ASN A 62 12.90 13.58 9.80
CA ASN A 62 13.17 14.94 10.26
C ASN A 62 11.97 15.90 10.19
N THR A 63 10.77 15.40 10.16
CA THR A 63 9.53 16.19 10.20
C THR A 63 8.50 15.53 11.11
N ASP A 64 7.47 16.30 11.49
CA ASP A 64 6.30 15.76 12.20
C ASP A 64 5.13 15.45 11.25
N LYS A 65 5.39 15.53 9.95
CA LYS A 65 4.35 15.40 8.93
C LYS A 65 4.06 13.94 8.65
N THR A 66 2.81 13.53 8.91
CA THR A 66 2.30 12.20 8.55
C THR A 66 1.67 12.25 7.17
N ILE A 67 2.07 11.31 6.31
CA ILE A 67 1.60 11.19 4.95
C ILE A 67 0.91 9.85 4.80
N ARG A 68 -0.20 9.85 4.07
CA ARG A 68 -1.02 8.67 3.84
C ARG A 68 -1.29 8.50 2.34
N TRP A 69 -1.27 7.27 1.89
CA TRP A 69 -1.70 6.87 0.56
C TRP A 69 -2.64 5.67 0.66
N THR A 70 -3.70 5.71 -0.12
CA THR A 70 -4.64 4.59 -0.27
C THR A 70 -4.76 4.27 -1.76
N SER A 71 -4.61 3.00 -2.10
CA SER A 71 -4.74 2.56 -3.49
C SER A 71 -6.17 2.71 -3.97
N GLU A 72 -6.32 3.02 -5.26
CA GLU A 72 -7.62 3.13 -5.89
C GLU A 72 -8.31 1.76 -5.97
N TYR A 73 -9.58 1.74 -5.60
CA TYR A 73 -10.50 0.65 -5.85
C TYR A 73 -11.45 1.03 -6.97
N SER A 74 -11.81 0.10 -7.83
CA SER A 74 -12.84 0.33 -8.82
C SER A 74 -13.76 -0.88 -8.98
N GLU A 75 -15.04 -0.60 -9.18
CA GLU A 75 -16.09 -1.60 -9.32
C GLU A 75 -15.87 -2.52 -10.54
N ASP A 76 -15.35 -1.97 -11.63
CA ASP A 76 -15.06 -2.70 -12.85
C ASP A 76 -13.96 -3.75 -12.66
N LEU A 77 -12.94 -3.46 -11.88
CA LEU A 77 -11.91 -4.42 -11.51
C LEU A 77 -12.37 -5.36 -10.39
N GLY A 78 -13.20 -4.88 -9.47
CA GLY A 78 -13.64 -5.62 -8.30
C GLY A 78 -12.55 -5.84 -7.26
N ARG A 79 -11.48 -5.06 -7.29
CA ARG A 79 -10.33 -5.13 -6.38
C ARG A 79 -9.47 -3.88 -6.47
N THR A 80 -8.43 -3.80 -5.64
CA THR A 80 -7.45 -2.72 -5.75
C THR A 80 -6.80 -2.69 -7.13
N ASN A 81 -6.58 -1.49 -7.65
CA ASN A 81 -5.91 -1.29 -8.94
C ASN A 81 -4.40 -1.54 -8.88
N PHE A 82 -3.80 -1.44 -7.70
CA PHE A 82 -2.35 -1.43 -7.56
C PHE A 82 -1.82 -2.37 -6.50
N GLN A 83 -0.63 -2.89 -6.78
CA GLN A 83 0.24 -3.50 -5.79
C GLN A 83 1.41 -2.54 -5.51
N LEU A 84 1.72 -2.31 -4.23
CA LEU A 84 2.83 -1.47 -3.84
C LEU A 84 4.16 -2.23 -4.00
N LEU A 85 5.14 -1.59 -4.62
CA LEU A 85 6.48 -2.14 -4.83
C LEU A 85 7.55 -1.42 -4.03
N ALA A 86 7.43 -0.11 -3.86
CA ALA A 86 8.45 0.65 -3.16
C ALA A 86 7.91 1.97 -2.61
N VAL A 87 8.51 2.40 -1.50
CA VAL A 87 8.33 3.72 -0.90
C VAL A 87 9.69 4.37 -0.75
N HIS A 88 9.86 5.54 -1.32
CA HIS A 88 11.12 6.28 -1.28
C HIS A 88 10.89 7.74 -0.84
N ALA A 89 11.95 8.38 -0.41
CA ALA A 89 11.94 9.81 -0.11
C ALA A 89 13.23 10.45 -0.57
N LEU A 90 13.14 11.62 -1.19
CA LEU A 90 14.27 12.42 -1.63
C LEU A 90 14.00 13.89 -1.31
N ASN A 91 14.90 14.52 -0.56
CA ASN A 91 14.80 15.92 -0.17
C ASN A 91 13.43 16.29 0.44
N GLY A 92 12.90 15.43 1.31
CA GLY A 92 11.62 15.65 1.97
C GLY A 92 10.40 15.38 1.10
N THR A 93 10.57 14.86 -0.10
CA THR A 93 9.49 14.51 -1.01
C THR A 93 9.32 12.99 -1.09
N PRO A 94 8.14 12.45 -0.76
CA PRO A 94 7.86 11.02 -0.91
C PRO A 94 7.51 10.63 -2.33
N TYR A 95 7.91 9.41 -2.68
CA TYR A 95 7.62 8.77 -3.97
C TYR A 95 7.14 7.34 -3.75
N LEU A 96 6.24 6.87 -4.60
CA LEU A 96 5.77 5.49 -4.61
C LEU A 96 5.99 4.86 -5.97
N VAL A 97 6.32 3.58 -5.96
CA VAL A 97 6.29 2.72 -7.14
C VAL A 97 5.21 1.66 -6.93
N THR A 98 4.32 1.58 -7.89
CA THR A 98 3.23 0.61 -7.90
C THR A 98 3.21 -0.16 -9.20
N GLU A 99 2.54 -1.30 -9.18
CA GLU A 99 2.32 -2.13 -10.35
C GLU A 99 0.81 -2.28 -10.54
N PRO A 100 0.28 -2.10 -11.76
CA PRO A 100 -1.14 -2.38 -12.03
C PRO A 100 -1.48 -3.83 -11.73
N ASN A 101 -2.57 -4.01 -11.00
CA ASN A 101 -3.00 -5.33 -10.56
C ASN A 101 -3.85 -6.00 -11.64
N LEU A 102 -3.31 -7.03 -12.30
CA LEU A 102 -3.95 -7.77 -13.38
C LEU A 102 -4.17 -6.95 -14.68
N CYS A 103 -4.66 -7.63 -15.70
CA CYS A 103 -4.77 -7.07 -17.06
C CYS A 103 -5.73 -5.88 -17.17
N LEU A 104 -6.85 -5.89 -16.44
CA LEU A 104 -7.82 -4.80 -16.51
C LEU A 104 -7.23 -3.51 -15.95
N SER A 105 -6.54 -3.59 -14.82
CA SER A 105 -5.86 -2.42 -14.26
C SER A 105 -4.72 -1.95 -15.17
N TYR A 106 -3.95 -2.86 -15.71
CA TYR A 106 -2.89 -2.55 -16.66
C TYR A 106 -3.43 -1.78 -17.87
N ASN A 107 -4.55 -2.22 -18.43
CA ASN A 107 -5.21 -1.53 -19.53
C ASN A 107 -5.74 -0.15 -19.12
N LYS A 108 -6.40 -0.07 -17.95
CA LYS A 108 -6.96 1.17 -17.42
C LYS A 108 -5.91 2.26 -17.25
N TRP A 109 -4.71 1.86 -16.81
CA TRP A 109 -3.60 2.79 -16.55
C TRP A 109 -2.68 3.01 -17.74
N GLY A 110 -3.14 2.67 -18.95
CA GLY A 110 -2.48 3.04 -20.19
C GLY A 110 -1.39 2.09 -20.66
N ARG A 111 -1.39 0.86 -20.16
CA ARG A 111 -0.40 -0.17 -20.53
C ARG A 111 1.04 0.31 -20.36
N PRO A 112 1.44 0.75 -19.16
CA PRO A 112 2.77 1.28 -18.96
C PRO A 112 3.85 0.24 -19.29
N ASN A 113 4.94 0.70 -19.89
CA ASN A 113 6.11 -0.13 -20.19
C ASN A 113 7.39 0.62 -19.79
N PRO A 114 8.10 0.17 -18.74
CA PRO A 114 7.83 -1.00 -17.89
C PRO A 114 6.49 -0.89 -17.14
N PRO A 115 5.94 -2.01 -16.64
CA PRO A 115 4.57 -2.05 -16.09
C PRO A 115 4.49 -1.45 -14.68
N TYR A 116 4.95 -0.22 -14.52
CA TYR A 116 4.96 0.49 -13.25
C TYR A 116 4.24 1.83 -13.37
N VAL A 117 3.59 2.21 -12.27
CA VAL A 117 2.96 3.53 -12.13
C VAL A 117 3.65 4.24 -10.95
N PHE A 118 4.16 5.43 -11.21
CA PHE A 118 4.95 6.22 -10.28
C PHE A 118 4.12 7.36 -9.72
N PHE A 119 4.23 7.58 -8.42
CA PHE A 119 3.56 8.68 -7.73
C PHE A 119 4.55 9.52 -6.96
N LYS A 120 4.28 10.82 -6.93
CA LYS A 120 5.00 11.81 -6.15
C LYS A 120 4.00 12.57 -5.28
N TYR A 121 4.35 12.82 -4.03
CA TYR A 121 3.55 13.65 -3.14
C TYR A 121 3.96 15.12 -3.30
N ASP A 122 3.01 15.97 -3.67
CA ASP A 122 3.27 17.39 -3.95
C ASP A 122 3.16 18.31 -2.72
N GLY A 123 2.96 17.73 -1.54
CA GLY A 123 2.72 18.44 -0.29
C GLY A 123 1.24 18.49 0.12
N ALA A 124 0.32 18.16 -0.78
CA ALA A 124 -1.11 18.12 -0.54
C ALA A 124 -1.76 16.83 -1.01
N ALA A 125 -1.32 16.28 -2.14
CA ALA A 125 -1.89 15.08 -2.75
C ALA A 125 -0.82 14.28 -3.50
N TRP A 126 -1.14 13.02 -3.77
CA TRP A 126 -0.33 12.15 -4.61
C TRP A 126 -0.65 12.41 -6.08
N GLN A 127 0.39 12.64 -6.87
CA GLN A 127 0.31 12.88 -8.30
C GLN A 127 1.02 11.78 -9.06
N ARG A 128 0.39 11.26 -10.10
CA ARG A 128 1.06 10.36 -11.04
C ARG A 128 2.12 11.14 -11.81
N ILE A 129 3.32 10.58 -11.89
CA ILE A 129 4.42 11.17 -12.65
C ILE A 129 4.93 10.18 -13.70
N PRO A 130 5.49 10.67 -14.82
CA PRO A 130 6.11 9.80 -15.81
C PRO A 130 7.42 9.22 -15.29
N ARG A 131 7.85 8.11 -15.88
CA ARG A 131 9.10 7.45 -15.51
C ARG A 131 10.30 8.38 -15.53
N GLY A 132 10.37 9.26 -16.52
CA GLY A 132 11.48 10.22 -16.65
C GLY A 132 11.56 11.26 -15.52
N ALA A 133 10.47 11.48 -14.79
CA ALA A 133 10.42 12.36 -13.62
C ALA A 133 10.70 11.61 -12.31
N PHE A 134 10.81 10.29 -12.34
CA PHE A 134 11.11 9.49 -11.16
C PHE A 134 12.61 9.49 -10.89
N PRO A 135 13.04 9.79 -9.64
CA PRO A 135 14.46 9.88 -9.31
C PRO A 135 15.22 8.58 -9.61
N HIS A 136 16.34 8.68 -10.31
CA HIS A 136 17.16 7.55 -10.70
C HIS A 136 17.92 6.91 -9.52
N GLU A 137 17.97 7.58 -8.38
CA GLU A 137 18.54 7.05 -7.14
C GLU A 137 17.73 5.88 -6.57
N PHE A 138 16.46 5.77 -6.93
CA PHE A 138 15.57 4.73 -6.43
C PHE A 138 15.59 3.51 -7.35
N THR A 139 16.37 2.52 -6.96
CA THR A 139 16.62 1.33 -7.79
C THR A 139 16.13 0.02 -7.19
N THR A 140 15.60 0.06 -5.96
CA THR A 140 15.25 -1.16 -5.22
C THR A 140 13.78 -1.21 -4.81
N ILE A 141 13.23 -2.41 -4.83
CA ILE A 141 11.98 -2.74 -4.14
C ILE A 141 12.29 -2.84 -2.65
N ASN A 142 11.56 -2.12 -1.81
CA ASN A 142 11.88 -2.03 -0.39
C ASN A 142 10.70 -2.28 0.55
N VAL A 143 9.62 -2.85 0.03
CA VAL A 143 8.45 -3.25 0.81
C VAL A 143 8.14 -4.73 0.60
N ALA A 144 7.46 -5.34 1.55
CA ALA A 144 7.04 -6.73 1.43
C ALA A 144 6.06 -6.89 0.27
N LEU A 145 6.32 -7.88 -0.57
CA LEU A 145 5.45 -8.30 -1.66
C LEU A 145 4.64 -9.53 -1.25
N SER A 146 3.62 -9.86 -2.04
CA SER A 146 2.79 -11.05 -1.79
C SER A 146 2.17 -11.05 -0.39
N THR A 147 1.33 -10.06 -0.12
CA THR A 147 0.73 -9.87 1.21
C THR A 147 -0.60 -10.61 1.40
N ILE A 148 -0.94 -11.54 0.51
CA ILE A 148 -2.20 -12.27 0.52
C ILE A 148 -2.06 -13.61 1.23
N GLY A 149 -3.12 -14.05 1.93
CA GLY A 149 -3.19 -15.36 2.55
C GLY A 149 -2.22 -15.54 3.71
N ARG A 150 -1.50 -16.68 3.71
CA ARG A 150 -0.57 -17.02 4.79
C ARG A 150 0.53 -15.97 4.96
N LYS A 151 1.04 -15.42 3.86
CA LYS A 151 2.08 -14.38 3.93
C LYS A 151 1.58 -13.12 4.61
N GLY A 152 0.37 -12.69 4.30
CA GLY A 152 -0.26 -11.56 5.00
C GLY A 152 -0.45 -11.82 6.49
N ALA A 153 -0.91 -13.01 6.86
CA ALA A 153 -1.07 -13.39 8.26
C ALA A 153 0.27 -13.41 9.00
N ASP A 154 1.34 -13.88 8.36
CA ASP A 154 2.69 -13.89 8.95
C ASP A 154 3.21 -12.47 9.17
N LEU A 155 2.95 -11.55 8.25
CA LEU A 155 3.30 -10.14 8.40
C LEU A 155 2.60 -9.51 9.61
N VAL A 156 1.31 -9.77 9.75
CA VAL A 156 0.53 -9.29 10.91
C VAL A 156 1.10 -9.83 12.22
N LYS A 157 1.46 -11.11 12.27
CA LYS A 157 2.06 -11.72 13.46
C LYS A 157 3.41 -11.13 13.81
N GLN A 158 4.22 -10.76 12.85
CA GLN A 158 5.51 -10.12 13.10
C GLN A 158 5.35 -8.72 13.71
N GLY A 159 4.24 -8.03 13.41
CA GLY A 159 4.00 -6.67 13.87
C GLY A 159 4.90 -5.65 13.17
N VAL A 160 6.20 -5.78 13.29
CA VAL A 160 7.20 -4.97 12.56
C VAL A 160 8.08 -5.90 11.75
N VAL A 161 8.12 -5.69 10.45
CA VAL A 161 8.95 -6.45 9.52
C VAL A 161 10.25 -5.68 9.27
N SER A 162 11.38 -6.26 9.63
CA SER A 162 12.68 -5.62 9.43
C SER A 162 13.07 -5.55 7.95
N SER A 163 13.89 -4.56 7.59
CA SER A 163 14.35 -4.36 6.21
C SER A 163 15.13 -5.56 5.67
N GLU A 164 15.85 -6.30 6.51
CA GLU A 164 16.58 -7.51 6.11
C GLU A 164 15.66 -8.66 5.68
N LYS A 165 14.41 -8.66 6.12
CA LYS A 165 13.40 -9.67 5.76
C LYS A 165 12.59 -9.31 4.53
N ILE A 166 12.73 -8.09 4.04
CA ILE A 166 12.04 -7.59 2.85
C ILE A 166 12.90 -7.93 1.63
N GLN A 167 12.60 -9.05 1.00
CA GLN A 167 13.24 -9.48 -0.24
C GLN A 167 12.25 -10.18 -1.15
#